data_1d78ec817fa28276d9a5e1ac1698d54b
#
_entry.id   1d78ec817fa28276d9a5e1ac1698d54b
#
_cell.length_a   1.000
_cell.length_b   1.000
_cell.length_c   1.000
_cell.angle_alpha   90.00
_cell.angle_beta   90.00
_cell.angle_gamma   90.00
#
_symmetry.space_group_name_H-M   'P 1'
#
loop_
_entity.id
_entity.type
_entity.pdbx_description
1 polymer ?
#
loop_
_entity_poly.entity_id
_entity_poly.type
_entity_poly.pdbx_seq_one_letter_code
_entity_poly.pdbx_strand_id
1 'polypeptide(L)'
;MATESLKSTPPPSSSSSSSSTINPPSSTHKYPSTSTNKYPSTNYSPNYPSTSKSWSFSSKTSLSNLKDSLPENPHIYDFSEISKATNNFLQKPFSSSSSSVSWRCSLRGKELILFQRKFRRQIESPELQQRLLAICRSHHSSVIKLLGATTSGNYIYLAYEYVHGANLATCLRNPQNPSYTVLSSWLSRMQIATDIANGLDYIHHCSGLNSEFVHNHIKSLSISVTEDSLNAKICHFGTAELCGEIVGKEGSSSKNFGRSNSKVMKIEGTRGYMAPEFQASGLTTQKCDVYAFGVVILELVSGEEALRYVFDEGGGGYKRISVIERAREVMAVGGGELRKWVDKRMKDSYPVEVAEKMLLLGLECVDDDPEKRPDMGLVDGRVSRLYLESKNWAEKIGLPTDFSVSLAPR
;
A
#
# COMPACT_ATOMS: atom_id res chain seq x y z
N MET A 1 -15.57 -42.02 52.86
CA MET A 1 -16.70 -42.90 52.55
C MET A 1 -16.99 -42.80 51.09
N ALA A 2 -16.77 -43.94 50.40
CA ALA A 2 -17.35 -44.46 49.17
C ALA A 2 -17.37 -43.49 47.94
N THR A 3 -16.46 -43.56 46.98
CA THR A 3 -16.28 -44.47 45.83
C THR A 3 -17.53 -44.88 45.12
N GLU A 4 -17.72 -44.38 43.88
CA GLU A 4 -18.24 -45.22 42.79
C GLU A 4 -17.76 -44.69 41.44
N SER A 5 -17.03 -45.57 40.76
CA SER A 5 -16.52 -45.45 39.39
C SER A 5 -17.53 -46.07 38.42
N LEU A 6 -17.83 -45.42 37.31
CA LEU A 6 -18.52 -46.05 36.20
C LEU A 6 -17.70 -45.98 34.92
N LYS A 7 -17.52 -47.18 34.36
CA LYS A 7 -16.70 -47.56 33.21
C LYS A 7 -17.27 -47.03 31.89
N SER A 8 -16.36 -46.58 31.01
CA SER A 8 -16.57 -46.34 29.59
C SER A 8 -16.40 -47.63 28.80
N THR A 9 -17.30 -47.90 27.86
CA THR A 9 -17.13 -48.90 26.79
C THR A 9 -16.99 -48.22 25.44
N PRO A 10 -16.14 -48.73 24.53
CA PRO A 10 -15.92 -48.16 23.20
C PRO A 10 -16.89 -48.72 22.14
N PRO A 11 -17.12 -48.01 21.03
CA PRO A 11 -17.92 -48.52 19.91
C PRO A 11 -17.11 -49.37 18.92
N PRO A 12 -17.79 -50.22 18.13
CA PRO A 12 -17.14 -51.23 17.31
C PRO A 12 -16.73 -50.74 15.92
N SER A 13 -15.69 -51.36 15.43
CA SER A 13 -15.16 -51.31 14.07
C SER A 13 -15.91 -52.25 13.14
N SER A 14 -16.23 -51.84 11.92
CA SER A 14 -16.41 -52.70 10.73
C SER A 14 -16.63 -51.75 9.53
N SER A 15 -16.25 -52.00 8.31
CA SER A 15 -15.52 -52.98 7.55
C SER A 15 -15.53 -52.47 6.11
N SER A 16 -14.44 -52.76 5.43
CA SER A 16 -14.14 -52.56 4.01
C SER A 16 -15.22 -53.02 3.02
N SER A 17 -15.39 -52.28 1.90
CA SER A 17 -15.59 -52.87 0.55
C SER A 17 -15.36 -51.87 -0.58
N SER A 18 -14.31 -52.05 -1.33
CA SER A 18 -14.19 -52.40 -2.77
C SER A 18 -14.68 -51.37 -3.78
N SER A 19 -13.68 -50.86 -4.49
CA SER A 19 -13.54 -50.32 -5.85
C SER A 19 -14.59 -50.70 -6.90
N SER A 20 -15.01 -49.67 -7.69
CA SER A 20 -15.28 -49.89 -9.11
C SER A 20 -15.05 -48.57 -9.91
N THR A 21 -14.06 -48.64 -10.74
CA THR A 21 -13.71 -47.74 -11.85
C THR A 21 -14.78 -47.80 -12.92
N ILE A 22 -15.32 -46.66 -13.34
CA ILE A 22 -16.10 -46.57 -14.60
C ILE A 22 -15.51 -45.37 -15.39
N ASN A 23 -14.89 -45.67 -16.54
CA ASN A 23 -14.50 -44.73 -17.58
C ASN A 23 -15.72 -44.29 -18.41
N PRO A 24 -15.83 -43.03 -18.85
CA PRO A 24 -16.81 -42.64 -19.85
C PRO A 24 -16.23 -42.78 -21.27
N PRO A 25 -17.09 -43.05 -22.29
CA PRO A 25 -16.66 -43.35 -23.63
C PRO A 25 -16.42 -42.09 -24.46
N SER A 26 -15.40 -42.15 -25.29
CA SER A 26 -15.09 -41.23 -26.38
C SER A 26 -16.16 -41.28 -27.51
N SER A 27 -16.70 -40.14 -27.92
CA SER A 27 -17.44 -40.01 -29.14
C SER A 27 -16.80 -38.96 -30.05
N THR A 28 -16.18 -39.48 -31.11
CA THR A 28 -15.72 -38.76 -32.29
C THR A 28 -16.92 -38.44 -33.18
N HIS A 29 -17.17 -37.17 -33.48
CA HIS A 29 -18.01 -36.78 -34.62
C HIS A 29 -17.19 -36.02 -35.65
N LYS A 30 -17.06 -36.65 -36.83
CA LYS A 30 -16.55 -36.09 -38.08
C LYS A 30 -17.55 -35.08 -38.67
N TYR A 31 -17.06 -33.94 -39.14
CA TYR A 31 -17.78 -33.04 -40.03
C TYR A 31 -17.47 -33.39 -41.48
N PRO A 32 -18.50 -33.42 -42.40
CA PRO A 32 -18.27 -33.51 -43.83
C PRO A 32 -18.15 -32.12 -44.46
N SER A 33 -17.18 -31.98 -45.34
CA SER A 33 -16.99 -30.89 -46.30
C SER A 33 -17.91 -31.05 -47.49
N THR A 34 -18.56 -29.98 -47.91
CA THR A 34 -19.05 -29.61 -49.27
C THR A 34 -19.89 -28.33 -49.10
N SER A 35 -19.97 -27.36 -49.99
CA SER A 35 -19.68 -27.17 -51.41
C SER A 35 -19.74 -25.66 -51.73
N THR A 36 -18.99 -25.28 -52.72
CA THR A 36 -18.97 -24.00 -53.43
C THR A 36 -20.34 -23.53 -53.91
N ASN A 37 -20.68 -22.25 -53.66
CA ASN A 37 -21.65 -21.54 -54.50
C ASN A 37 -21.11 -20.13 -54.84
N LYS A 38 -20.91 -19.93 -56.15
CA LYS A 38 -20.66 -18.67 -56.86
C LYS A 38 -21.92 -17.83 -56.88
N TYR A 39 -21.83 -16.55 -56.52
CA TYR A 39 -22.81 -15.54 -56.95
C TYR A 39 -22.10 -14.39 -57.66
N PRO A 40 -22.79 -13.75 -58.64
CA PRO A 40 -22.14 -12.87 -59.63
C PRO A 40 -22.01 -11.43 -59.14
N SER A 41 -20.95 -10.80 -59.61
CA SER A 41 -20.63 -9.39 -59.46
C SER A 41 -21.66 -8.50 -60.18
N THR A 42 -22.28 -7.58 -59.42
CA THR A 42 -22.95 -6.41 -60.02
C THR A 42 -22.23 -5.16 -59.49
N ASN A 43 -21.62 -4.43 -60.46
CA ASN A 43 -21.05 -3.10 -60.29
C ASN A 43 -22.16 -2.09 -59.97
N TYR A 44 -22.08 -1.42 -58.83
CA TYR A 44 -22.72 -0.12 -58.61
C TYR A 44 -21.74 0.81 -57.97
N SER A 45 -21.30 1.84 -58.72
CA SER A 45 -20.56 2.99 -58.19
C SER A 45 -21.57 4.06 -57.76
N PRO A 46 -21.47 4.58 -56.54
CA PRO A 46 -21.95 5.92 -56.24
C PRO A 46 -20.78 6.89 -56.13
N ASN A 47 -20.82 7.91 -56.97
CA ASN A 47 -19.99 9.12 -56.87
C ASN A 47 -20.20 9.82 -55.53
N TYR A 48 -19.13 9.99 -54.75
CA TYR A 48 -19.06 10.98 -53.70
C TYR A 48 -17.94 11.99 -54.00
N PRO A 49 -18.16 13.29 -53.77
CA PRO A 49 -17.18 14.32 -54.07
C PRO A 49 -16.00 14.24 -53.09
N SER A 50 -14.83 14.21 -53.66
CA SER A 50 -13.53 14.29 -52.98
C SER A 50 -13.33 15.66 -52.34
N THR A 51 -13.48 15.78 -51.03
CA THR A 51 -12.83 16.83 -50.25
C THR A 51 -11.67 16.21 -49.49
N SER A 52 -10.49 16.31 -50.11
CA SER A 52 -9.23 15.98 -49.48
C SER A 52 -8.89 17.03 -48.42
N LYS A 53 -9.30 16.78 -47.17
CA LYS A 53 -8.64 17.39 -46.02
C LYS A 53 -7.47 16.49 -45.64
N SER A 54 -6.28 16.89 -46.05
CA SER A 54 -5.03 16.30 -45.56
C SER A 54 -4.90 16.54 -44.07
N TRP A 55 -5.14 15.48 -43.31
CA TRP A 55 -4.77 15.47 -41.89
C TRP A 55 -3.27 15.18 -41.82
N SER A 56 -2.46 16.23 -41.77
CA SER A 56 -1.09 16.12 -41.43
C SER A 56 -1.01 15.77 -39.96
N PHE A 57 -0.88 14.49 -39.66
CA PHE A 57 -0.45 14.04 -38.32
C PHE A 57 0.98 14.54 -38.10
N SER A 58 1.12 15.56 -37.28
CA SER A 58 2.41 16.02 -36.80
C SER A 58 3.00 14.92 -35.92
N SER A 59 3.81 14.06 -36.50
CA SER A 59 4.50 12.94 -35.84
C SER A 59 5.57 13.37 -34.82
N LYS A 60 5.69 14.68 -34.53
CA LYS A 60 6.67 15.19 -33.56
C LYS A 60 6.18 15.18 -32.11
N THR A 61 4.86 15.14 -31.86
CA THR A 61 4.28 15.11 -30.50
C THR A 61 4.28 13.73 -29.86
N SER A 62 4.32 12.65 -30.66
CA SER A 62 4.22 11.30 -30.13
C SER A 62 5.53 10.76 -29.55
N LEU A 63 6.69 11.20 -30.06
CA LEU A 63 8.00 10.74 -29.60
C LEU A 63 8.47 11.44 -28.32
N SER A 64 8.05 12.69 -28.08
CA SER A 64 8.35 13.36 -26.81
C SER A 64 7.58 12.74 -25.67
N ASN A 65 6.28 12.42 -25.87
CA ASN A 65 5.47 11.75 -24.85
C ASN A 65 5.92 10.29 -24.58
N LEU A 66 6.46 9.60 -25.61
CA LEU A 66 7.09 8.29 -25.42
C LEU A 66 8.43 8.38 -24.66
N LYS A 67 9.19 9.47 -24.85
CA LYS A 67 10.43 9.70 -24.11
C LYS A 67 10.19 9.90 -22.61
N ASP A 68 9.09 10.56 -22.24
CA ASP A 68 8.68 10.78 -20.85
C ASP A 68 8.11 9.51 -20.20
N SER A 69 7.67 8.53 -21.00
CA SER A 69 7.16 7.24 -20.52
C SER A 69 8.20 6.12 -20.45
N LEU A 70 9.39 6.31 -21.04
CA LEU A 70 10.49 5.35 -20.92
C LEU A 70 11.08 5.41 -19.50
N PRO A 71 11.36 4.24 -18.86
CA PRO A 71 11.98 4.23 -17.56
C PRO A 71 13.32 4.96 -17.62
N GLU A 72 13.38 6.14 -16.98
CA GLU A 72 14.62 6.90 -16.88
C GLU A 72 15.64 6.08 -16.07
N ASN A 73 16.90 6.08 -16.52
CA ASN A 73 17.98 5.58 -15.69
C ASN A 73 18.03 6.39 -14.39
N PRO A 74 18.29 5.77 -13.25
CA PRO A 74 18.39 6.49 -11.99
C PRO A 74 19.45 7.57 -12.05
N HIS A 75 19.12 8.76 -11.55
CA HIS A 75 20.10 9.82 -11.43
C HIS A 75 20.99 9.56 -10.21
N ILE A 76 22.28 9.39 -10.45
CA ILE A 76 23.28 9.52 -9.39
C ILE A 76 23.61 11.00 -9.33
N TYR A 77 23.24 11.65 -8.23
CA TYR A 77 23.49 13.08 -8.03
C TYR A 77 24.84 13.30 -7.36
N ASP A 78 25.52 14.36 -7.73
CA ASP A 78 26.67 14.80 -6.96
C ASP A 78 26.20 15.43 -5.64
N PHE A 79 26.90 15.15 -4.55
CA PHE A 79 26.55 15.73 -3.25
C PHE A 79 26.57 17.26 -3.26
N SER A 80 27.45 17.86 -4.09
CA SER A 80 27.51 19.31 -4.29
C SER A 80 26.24 19.88 -4.94
N GLU A 81 25.61 19.15 -5.87
CA GLU A 81 24.33 19.56 -6.48
C GLU A 81 23.23 19.60 -5.42
N ILE A 82 23.15 18.55 -4.58
CA ILE A 82 22.16 18.46 -3.50
C ILE A 82 22.39 19.56 -2.45
N SER A 83 23.64 19.77 -2.03
CA SER A 83 23.99 20.81 -1.09
C SER A 83 23.57 22.20 -1.58
N LYS A 84 23.83 22.51 -2.86
CA LYS A 84 23.38 23.77 -3.48
C LYS A 84 21.86 23.90 -3.53
N ALA A 85 21.15 22.84 -3.95
CA ALA A 85 19.69 22.83 -4.08
C ALA A 85 18.96 22.99 -2.74
N THR A 86 19.61 22.61 -1.62
CA THR A 86 19.06 22.74 -0.26
C THR A 86 19.65 23.93 0.51
N ASN A 87 20.38 24.83 -0.16
CA ASN A 87 21.11 25.91 0.47
C ASN A 87 22.02 25.42 1.62
N ASN A 88 22.86 24.44 1.34
CA ASN A 88 23.72 23.76 2.33
C ASN A 88 22.92 23.20 3.53
N PHE A 89 21.71 22.69 3.26
CA PHE A 89 20.76 22.15 4.27
C PHE A 89 20.28 23.19 5.31
N LEU A 90 20.48 24.48 5.03
CA LEU A 90 20.00 25.59 5.85
C LEU A 90 18.53 25.94 5.56
N GLN A 91 18.00 25.50 4.42
CA GLN A 91 16.59 25.68 4.10
C GLN A 91 15.73 24.99 5.15
N LYS A 92 14.56 25.61 5.49
CA LYS A 92 13.58 25.01 6.40
C LYS A 92 13.20 23.61 5.90
N PRO A 93 13.32 22.57 6.73
CA PRO A 93 12.91 21.23 6.35
C PRO A 93 11.43 21.17 5.94
N PHE A 94 11.14 20.42 4.88
CA PHE A 94 9.77 20.09 4.50
C PHE A 94 9.10 19.19 5.55
N SER A 95 9.87 18.22 6.06
CA SER A 95 9.46 17.35 7.17
C SER A 95 10.69 16.95 7.97
N SER A 96 10.51 16.75 9.27
CA SER A 96 11.58 16.30 10.16
C SER A 96 11.03 15.29 11.16
N SER A 97 11.74 14.18 11.32
CA SER A 97 11.46 13.14 12.32
C SER A 97 12.76 12.66 12.96
N SER A 98 12.67 11.80 13.96
CA SER A 98 13.85 11.23 14.64
C SER A 98 14.79 10.45 13.71
N SER A 99 14.28 9.91 12.60
CA SER A 99 15.03 9.04 11.69
C SER A 99 15.28 9.64 10.30
N SER A 100 14.62 10.75 9.95
CA SER A 100 14.78 11.37 8.64
C SER A 100 14.44 12.86 8.64
N VAL A 101 15.15 13.60 7.82
CA VAL A 101 14.85 14.99 7.47
C VAL A 101 14.63 15.06 5.97
N SER A 102 13.71 15.90 5.52
CA SER A 102 13.45 16.08 4.09
C SER A 102 13.37 17.55 3.70
N TRP A 103 13.69 17.81 2.44
CA TRP A 103 13.63 19.14 1.83
C TRP A 103 12.94 19.08 0.48
N ARG A 104 12.05 20.04 0.21
CA ARG A 104 11.53 20.25 -1.14
C ARG A 104 12.54 21.14 -1.89
N CYS A 105 13.01 20.68 -3.03
CA CYS A 105 13.97 21.42 -3.84
C CYS A 105 13.79 21.10 -5.33
N SER A 106 14.46 21.87 -6.19
CA SER A 106 14.51 21.62 -7.63
C SER A 106 15.92 21.16 -8.01
N LEU A 107 16.00 19.97 -8.65
CA LEU A 107 17.24 19.43 -9.19
C LEU A 107 17.06 19.10 -10.67
N ARG A 108 17.97 19.61 -11.50
CA ARG A 108 17.94 19.40 -12.95
C ARG A 108 16.59 19.73 -13.60
N GLY A 109 15.92 20.80 -13.10
CA GLY A 109 14.62 21.25 -13.60
C GLY A 109 13.40 20.45 -13.14
N LYS A 110 13.58 19.45 -12.25
CA LYS A 110 12.47 18.68 -11.66
C LYS A 110 12.28 19.07 -10.21
N GLU A 111 11.03 19.27 -9.80
CA GLU A 111 10.67 19.40 -8.37
C GLU A 111 10.69 18.03 -7.70
N LEU A 112 11.31 17.98 -6.54
CA LEU A 112 11.46 16.73 -5.79
C LEU A 112 11.50 16.97 -4.29
N ILE A 113 11.26 15.88 -3.55
CA ILE A 113 11.53 15.79 -2.12
C ILE A 113 12.78 14.96 -1.91
N LEU A 114 13.75 15.58 -1.28
CA LEU A 114 15.00 14.93 -0.90
C LEU A 114 14.89 14.44 0.55
N PHE A 115 15.07 13.15 0.76
CA PHE A 115 15.10 12.54 2.10
C PHE A 115 16.53 12.18 2.48
N GLN A 116 16.99 12.69 3.62
CA GLN A 116 18.22 12.23 4.25
C GLN A 116 17.91 11.07 5.19
N ARG A 117 18.63 9.95 5.02
CA ARG A 117 18.53 8.75 5.84
C ARG A 117 19.91 8.29 6.27
N LYS A 118 20.02 7.73 7.47
CA LYS A 118 21.25 7.10 7.94
C LYS A 118 21.26 5.65 7.48
N PHE A 119 22.40 5.17 6.97
CA PHE A 119 22.58 3.74 6.71
C PHE A 119 22.47 2.93 8.00
N ARG A 120 21.71 1.85 7.96
CA ARG A 120 21.66 0.83 9.01
C ARG A 120 22.80 -0.17 8.86
N ARG A 121 23.06 -0.54 7.61
CA ARG A 121 24.17 -1.36 7.18
C ARG A 121 24.79 -0.69 5.97
N GLN A 122 26.10 -0.60 5.93
CA GLN A 122 26.79 -0.11 4.74
C GLN A 122 26.55 -1.10 3.59
N ILE A 123 26.20 -0.56 2.44
CA ILE A 123 26.01 -1.27 1.19
C ILE A 123 27.14 -0.82 0.27
N GLU A 124 27.81 -1.75 -0.39
CA GLU A 124 28.86 -1.41 -1.33
C GLU A 124 28.33 -0.68 -2.55
N SER A 125 29.12 0.23 -3.10
CA SER A 125 28.70 1.10 -4.21
C SER A 125 28.14 0.34 -5.43
N PRO A 126 28.69 -0.77 -5.90
CA PRO A 126 28.15 -1.52 -7.03
C PRO A 126 26.75 -2.12 -6.70
N GLU A 127 26.61 -2.68 -5.50
CA GLU A 127 25.34 -3.24 -5.03
C GLU A 127 24.27 -2.16 -4.87
N LEU A 128 24.63 -1.01 -4.30
CA LEU A 128 23.73 0.13 -4.17
C LEU A 128 23.24 0.63 -5.53
N GLN A 129 24.13 0.72 -6.52
CA GLN A 129 23.77 1.12 -7.88
C GLN A 129 22.80 0.12 -8.53
N GLN A 130 23.05 -1.18 -8.37
CA GLN A 130 22.18 -2.23 -8.90
C GLN A 130 20.79 -2.17 -8.27
N ARG A 131 20.70 -2.04 -6.94
CA ARG A 131 19.44 -1.92 -6.21
C ARG A 131 18.68 -0.65 -6.62
N LEU A 132 19.37 0.49 -6.69
CA LEU A 132 18.80 1.76 -7.12
C LEU A 132 18.23 1.66 -8.54
N LEU A 133 18.96 1.04 -9.48
CA LEU A 133 18.52 0.84 -10.85
C LEU A 133 17.24 -0.01 -10.91
N ALA A 134 17.18 -1.08 -10.15
CA ALA A 134 16.00 -1.95 -10.09
C ALA A 134 14.77 -1.21 -9.55
N ILE A 135 14.93 -0.48 -8.43
CA ILE A 135 13.84 0.28 -7.81
C ILE A 135 13.35 1.42 -8.72
N CYS A 136 14.26 2.18 -9.35
CA CYS A 136 13.88 3.29 -10.22
C CYS A 136 13.17 2.86 -11.51
N ARG A 137 13.33 1.60 -11.93
CA ARG A 137 12.61 1.02 -13.07
C ARG A 137 11.19 0.59 -12.75
N SER A 138 10.88 0.41 -11.48
CA SER A 138 9.54 0.02 -11.03
C SER A 138 8.60 1.22 -11.05
N HIS A 139 7.44 1.06 -11.66
CA HIS A 139 6.46 2.11 -11.87
C HIS A 139 5.05 1.67 -11.55
N HIS A 140 4.36 2.42 -10.68
CA HIS A 140 2.94 2.25 -10.41
C HIS A 140 2.29 3.60 -10.10
N SER A 141 1.03 3.80 -10.50
CA SER A 141 0.29 5.06 -10.29
C SER A 141 0.15 5.42 -8.81
N SER A 142 0.01 4.42 -7.94
CA SER A 142 -0.13 4.58 -6.49
C SER A 142 1.20 4.52 -5.72
N VAL A 143 2.35 4.61 -6.40
CA VAL A 143 3.67 4.63 -5.77
C VAL A 143 4.44 5.86 -6.22
N ILE A 144 5.01 6.60 -5.27
CA ILE A 144 5.84 7.78 -5.58
C ILE A 144 7.19 7.32 -6.14
N LYS A 145 7.53 7.85 -7.32
CA LYS A 145 8.73 7.46 -8.06
C LYS A 145 10.00 7.92 -7.36
N LEU A 146 10.95 7.01 -7.18
CA LEU A 146 12.32 7.34 -6.84
C LEU A 146 13.06 7.78 -8.11
N LEU A 147 13.60 9.00 -8.12
CA LEU A 147 14.30 9.58 -9.27
C LEU A 147 15.81 9.31 -9.24
N GLY A 148 16.37 9.16 -8.05
CA GLY A 148 17.78 8.90 -7.88
C GLY A 148 18.24 9.06 -6.44
N ALA A 149 19.55 8.95 -6.23
CA ALA A 149 20.16 9.04 -4.92
C ALA A 149 21.59 9.58 -4.98
N THR A 150 22.11 9.96 -3.82
CA THR A 150 23.54 10.16 -3.56
C THR A 150 23.89 9.73 -2.14
N THR A 151 25.17 9.54 -1.90
CA THR A 151 25.68 9.18 -0.56
C THR A 151 26.71 10.18 -0.09
N SER A 152 26.73 10.45 1.20
CA SER A 152 27.77 11.27 1.82
C SER A 152 27.99 10.82 3.26
N GLY A 153 29.19 10.32 3.56
CA GLY A 153 29.50 9.72 4.87
C GLY A 153 28.56 8.57 5.20
N ASN A 154 27.91 8.64 6.35
CA ASN A 154 26.99 7.61 6.84
C ASN A 154 25.53 7.84 6.40
N TYR A 155 25.30 8.73 5.43
CA TYR A 155 23.97 9.10 4.97
C TYR A 155 23.77 8.81 3.50
N ILE A 156 22.55 8.39 3.17
CA ILE A 156 22.01 8.35 1.82
C ILE A 156 20.95 9.43 1.67
N TYR A 157 20.94 10.08 0.52
CA TYR A 157 19.99 11.09 0.13
C TYR A 157 19.17 10.55 -1.02
N LEU A 158 17.88 10.32 -0.79
CA LEU A 158 16.93 9.72 -1.72
C LEU A 158 16.06 10.83 -2.32
N ALA A 159 16.07 10.97 -3.64
CA ALA A 159 15.30 11.98 -4.36
C ALA A 159 14.03 11.37 -4.94
N TYR A 160 12.88 11.70 -4.38
CA TYR A 160 11.56 11.28 -4.87
C TYR A 160 10.87 12.40 -5.62
N GLU A 161 10.02 12.07 -6.59
CA GLU A 161 9.17 13.06 -7.25
C GLU A 161 8.32 13.81 -6.21
N TYR A 162 8.12 15.12 -6.43
CA TYR A 162 7.21 15.89 -5.60
C TYR A 162 5.77 15.70 -6.09
N VAL A 163 4.87 15.34 -5.18
CA VAL A 163 3.43 15.19 -5.43
C VAL A 163 2.70 16.29 -4.67
N HIS A 164 1.92 17.09 -5.40
CA HIS A 164 1.07 18.12 -4.80
C HIS A 164 -0.04 17.47 -3.99
N GLY A 165 -0.13 17.81 -2.71
CA GLY A 165 -1.11 17.25 -1.79
C GLY A 165 -0.62 17.24 -0.35
N ALA A 166 -1.28 16.46 0.49
CA ALA A 166 -0.96 16.30 1.90
C ALA A 166 -0.87 14.81 2.29
N ASN A 167 -0.23 14.51 3.42
CA ASN A 167 -0.22 13.14 3.91
C ASN A 167 -1.60 12.73 4.44
N LEU A 168 -1.89 11.42 4.39
CA LEU A 168 -3.17 10.85 4.79
C LEU A 168 -3.54 11.17 6.25
N ALA A 169 -2.56 11.20 7.15
CA ALA A 169 -2.80 11.53 8.55
C ALA A 169 -3.38 12.96 8.69
N THR A 170 -2.82 13.93 7.97
CA THR A 170 -3.30 15.32 7.94
C THR A 170 -4.67 15.41 7.25
N CYS A 171 -4.90 14.66 6.17
CA CYS A 171 -6.19 14.62 5.49
C CYS A 171 -7.30 14.06 6.38
N LEU A 172 -7.01 13.02 7.15
CA LEU A 172 -7.97 12.42 8.08
C LEU A 172 -8.21 13.30 9.30
N ARG A 173 -7.15 13.89 9.85
CA ARG A 173 -7.17 14.56 11.16
C ARG A 173 -6.55 15.95 11.05
N ASN A 174 -7.38 16.99 11.14
CA ASN A 174 -6.90 18.36 11.19
C ASN A 174 -6.69 18.77 12.67
N PRO A 175 -5.44 18.98 13.13
CA PRO A 175 -5.18 19.35 14.52
C PRO A 175 -5.79 20.71 14.91
N GLN A 176 -5.96 21.61 13.94
CA GLN A 176 -6.53 22.95 14.18
C GLN A 176 -8.05 22.94 14.21
N ASN A 177 -8.68 21.98 13.54
CA ASN A 177 -10.13 21.83 13.53
C ASN A 177 -10.51 20.33 13.59
N PRO A 178 -10.65 19.75 14.79
CA PRO A 178 -10.95 18.32 14.96
C PRO A 178 -12.30 17.88 14.36
N SER A 179 -13.22 18.83 14.17
CA SER A 179 -14.55 18.57 13.58
C SER A 179 -14.52 18.50 12.05
N TYR A 180 -13.38 18.85 11.43
CA TYR A 180 -13.23 18.90 9.98
C TYR A 180 -12.27 17.82 9.47
N THR A 181 -12.62 17.25 8.32
CA THR A 181 -11.73 16.42 7.51
C THR A 181 -11.99 16.67 6.03
N VAL A 182 -10.95 16.73 5.22
CA VAL A 182 -11.09 16.74 3.75
C VAL A 182 -11.64 15.41 3.23
N LEU A 183 -11.46 14.33 4.00
CA LEU A 183 -11.93 12.97 3.70
C LEU A 183 -13.28 12.74 4.42
N SER A 184 -14.25 13.62 4.19
CA SER A 184 -15.60 13.53 4.78
C SER A 184 -16.51 12.54 4.04
N SER A 185 -16.12 12.08 2.84
CA SER A 185 -16.86 11.09 2.06
C SER A 185 -16.33 9.68 2.29
N TRP A 186 -17.25 8.71 2.41
CA TRP A 186 -16.90 7.29 2.44
C TRP A 186 -16.17 6.85 1.18
N LEU A 187 -16.65 7.28 0.00
CA LEU A 187 -16.06 6.88 -1.28
C LEU A 187 -14.61 7.35 -1.42
N SER A 188 -14.28 8.58 -0.97
CA SER A 188 -12.88 9.05 -1.01
C SER A 188 -11.96 8.20 -0.15
N ARG A 189 -12.44 7.73 1.01
CA ARG A 189 -11.67 6.81 1.88
C ARG A 189 -11.51 5.43 1.27
N MET A 190 -12.55 4.92 0.62
CA MET A 190 -12.48 3.64 -0.10
C MET A 190 -11.56 3.71 -1.32
N GLN A 191 -11.56 4.83 -2.06
CA GLN A 191 -10.62 5.09 -3.14
C GLN A 191 -9.18 5.05 -2.64
N ILE A 192 -8.88 5.76 -1.55
CA ILE A 192 -7.55 5.76 -0.91
C ILE A 192 -7.15 4.34 -0.48
N ALA A 193 -8.05 3.57 0.16
CA ALA A 193 -7.77 2.21 0.55
C ALA A 193 -7.43 1.32 -0.67
N THR A 194 -8.18 1.49 -1.77
CA THR A 194 -7.96 0.77 -3.02
C THR A 194 -6.61 1.15 -3.65
N ASP A 195 -6.28 2.43 -3.73
CA ASP A 195 -5.01 2.89 -4.29
C ASP A 195 -3.81 2.32 -3.52
N ILE A 196 -3.90 2.29 -2.17
CA ILE A 196 -2.82 1.74 -1.34
C ILE A 196 -2.72 0.23 -1.51
N ALA A 197 -3.85 -0.49 -1.55
CA ALA A 197 -3.87 -1.94 -1.74
C ALA A 197 -3.24 -2.32 -3.08
N ASN A 198 -3.67 -1.67 -4.19
CA ASN A 198 -3.10 -1.87 -5.53
C ASN A 198 -1.59 -1.56 -5.56
N GLY A 199 -1.17 -0.47 -4.89
CA GLY A 199 0.24 -0.10 -4.80
C GLY A 199 1.08 -1.12 -4.04
N LEU A 200 0.57 -1.68 -2.93
CA LEU A 200 1.26 -2.71 -2.14
C LEU A 200 1.27 -4.06 -2.86
N ASP A 201 0.18 -4.44 -3.51
CA ASP A 201 0.14 -5.66 -4.33
C ASP A 201 1.17 -5.58 -5.46
N TYR A 202 1.25 -4.44 -6.15
CA TYR A 202 2.29 -4.19 -7.13
C TYR A 202 3.70 -4.33 -6.54
N ILE A 203 3.96 -3.75 -5.37
CA ILE A 203 5.27 -3.80 -4.70
C ILE A 203 5.64 -5.24 -4.36
N HIS A 204 4.71 -6.04 -3.86
CA HIS A 204 4.96 -7.41 -3.42
C HIS A 204 5.09 -8.41 -4.58
N HIS A 205 4.31 -8.24 -5.67
CA HIS A 205 4.17 -9.28 -6.68
C HIS A 205 4.57 -8.85 -8.10
N CYS A 206 4.46 -7.58 -8.45
CA CYS A 206 4.55 -7.11 -9.84
C CYS A 206 5.71 -6.15 -10.11
N SER A 207 6.48 -5.74 -9.11
CA SER A 207 7.54 -4.73 -9.24
C SER A 207 8.76 -5.19 -10.03
N GLY A 208 8.89 -6.49 -10.27
CA GLY A 208 10.08 -7.09 -10.89
C GLY A 208 11.32 -7.12 -9.97
N LEU A 209 11.12 -6.81 -8.69
CA LEU A 209 12.12 -6.93 -7.64
C LEU A 209 12.12 -8.35 -7.06
N ASN A 210 12.92 -8.58 -6.00
CA ASN A 210 12.93 -9.87 -5.30
C ASN A 210 11.50 -10.22 -4.83
N SER A 211 11.12 -11.49 -4.94
CA SER A 211 9.81 -12.02 -4.49
C SER A 211 9.54 -11.82 -2.98
N GLU A 212 10.58 -11.56 -2.19
CA GLU A 212 10.47 -11.24 -0.76
C GLU A 212 10.63 -9.74 -0.48
N PHE A 213 10.49 -8.88 -1.50
CA PHE A 213 10.64 -7.43 -1.33
C PHE A 213 9.60 -6.88 -0.36
N VAL A 214 10.05 -6.06 0.59
CA VAL A 214 9.23 -5.46 1.66
C VAL A 214 9.36 -3.95 1.63
N HIS A 215 8.25 -3.25 1.77
CA HIS A 215 8.24 -1.78 1.83
C HIS A 215 8.73 -1.23 3.18
N ASN A 216 8.27 -1.80 4.30
CA ASN A 216 8.65 -1.51 5.69
C ASN A 216 8.36 -0.09 6.22
N HIS A 217 7.70 0.78 5.44
CA HIS A 217 7.41 2.16 5.85
C HIS A 217 5.93 2.55 5.70
N ILE A 218 5.02 1.58 5.69
CA ILE A 218 3.58 1.85 5.57
C ILE A 218 3.03 2.47 6.86
N LYS A 219 2.44 3.65 6.72
CA LYS A 219 1.70 4.39 7.76
C LYS A 219 1.00 5.59 7.16
N SER A 220 0.00 6.15 7.80
CA SER A 220 -0.77 7.29 7.27
C SER A 220 0.08 8.54 6.98
N LEU A 221 1.21 8.75 7.68
CA LEU A 221 2.17 9.81 7.37
C LEU A 221 3.03 9.55 6.12
N SER A 222 3.14 8.30 5.68
CA SER A 222 3.91 7.88 4.50
C SER A 222 3.05 7.65 3.26
N ILE A 223 1.81 8.09 3.28
CA ILE A 223 0.87 8.04 2.16
C ILE A 223 0.54 9.48 1.79
N SER A 224 0.82 9.87 0.56
CA SER A 224 0.45 11.19 0.03
C SER A 224 -0.91 11.09 -0.65
N VAL A 225 -1.81 12.03 -0.35
CA VAL A 225 -3.11 12.18 -1.01
C VAL A 225 -3.02 13.38 -1.94
N THR A 226 -3.28 13.18 -3.23
CA THR A 226 -3.18 14.22 -4.25
C THR A 226 -4.29 15.25 -4.09
N GLU A 227 -4.00 16.52 -4.42
CA GLU A 227 -4.95 17.62 -4.28
C GLU A 227 -6.09 17.54 -5.30
N ASP A 228 -5.77 17.17 -6.54
CA ASP A 228 -6.71 17.25 -7.66
C ASP A 228 -7.81 16.17 -7.63
N SER A 229 -7.45 14.95 -7.21
CA SER A 229 -8.30 13.76 -7.38
C SER A 229 -8.42 12.90 -6.12
N LEU A 230 -7.79 13.29 -5.01
CA LEU A 230 -7.71 12.55 -3.75
C LEU A 230 -7.17 11.11 -3.92
N ASN A 231 -6.34 10.87 -4.94
CA ASN A 231 -5.69 9.58 -5.12
C ASN A 231 -4.56 9.42 -4.11
N ALA A 232 -4.38 8.20 -3.61
CA ALA A 232 -3.29 7.90 -2.69
C ALA A 232 -2.04 7.41 -3.43
N LYS A 233 -0.88 7.85 -2.93
CA LYS A 233 0.44 7.41 -3.40
C LYS A 233 1.32 7.02 -2.22
N ILE A 234 1.88 5.83 -2.27
CA ILE A 234 2.80 5.29 -1.25
C ILE A 234 4.17 5.98 -1.41
N CYS A 235 4.65 6.58 -0.32
CA CYS A 235 5.98 7.22 -0.24
C CYS A 235 7.03 6.23 0.23
N HIS A 236 8.32 6.56 0.00
CA HIS A 236 9.47 5.80 0.52
C HIS A 236 9.69 4.41 -0.09
N PHE A 237 9.14 4.14 -1.28
CA PHE A 237 9.40 2.90 -1.99
C PHE A 237 10.91 2.69 -2.19
N GLY A 238 11.41 1.52 -1.79
CA GLY A 238 12.82 1.16 -1.87
C GLY A 238 13.71 1.71 -0.75
N THR A 239 13.20 2.57 0.13
CA THR A 239 14.00 3.15 1.23
C THR A 239 14.61 2.07 2.13
N ALA A 240 13.83 1.09 2.57
CA ALA A 240 14.30 0.05 3.48
C ALA A 240 15.43 -0.78 2.87
N GLU A 241 15.32 -1.11 1.60
CA GLU A 241 16.33 -1.84 0.83
C GLU A 241 17.62 -1.02 0.67
N LEU A 242 17.49 0.25 0.26
CA LEU A 242 18.63 1.15 -0.01
C LEU A 242 19.33 1.63 1.27
N CYS A 243 18.65 1.65 2.41
CA CYS A 243 19.24 2.00 3.71
C CYS A 243 19.80 0.80 4.47
N GLY A 244 19.62 -0.44 3.95
CA GLY A 244 20.05 -1.66 4.61
C GLY A 244 19.26 -1.97 5.87
N GLU A 245 17.96 -1.63 5.91
CA GLU A 245 17.06 -1.84 7.06
C GLU A 245 16.53 -3.29 7.09
N ILE A 246 16.49 -3.96 5.93
CA ILE A 246 15.97 -5.32 5.80
C ILE A 246 17.05 -6.31 6.20
N VAL A 247 16.74 -7.16 7.17
CA VAL A 247 17.57 -8.28 7.60
C VAL A 247 17.02 -9.56 6.95
N GLY A 248 17.63 -10.01 5.85
CA GLY A 248 17.23 -11.25 5.20
C GLY A 248 17.58 -12.49 6.04
N LYS A 249 16.88 -13.59 5.78
CA LYS A 249 17.12 -14.91 6.41
C LYS A 249 18.54 -15.44 6.21
N GLU A 250 19.25 -14.96 5.18
CA GLU A 250 20.62 -15.38 4.87
C GLU A 250 21.71 -14.85 5.83
N GLY A 251 21.39 -13.82 6.63
CA GLY A 251 22.33 -13.26 7.61
C GLY A 251 22.61 -14.13 8.83
N SER A 252 21.86 -15.23 9.03
CA SER A 252 22.05 -16.13 10.18
C SER A 252 23.08 -17.25 9.96
N SER A 253 23.63 -17.42 8.74
CA SER A 253 24.58 -18.48 8.40
C SER A 253 26.05 -18.08 8.54
N SER A 254 26.35 -16.82 8.80
CA SER A 254 27.75 -16.39 9.04
C SER A 254 28.19 -16.77 10.44
N LYS A 255 28.76 -17.99 10.56
CA LYS A 255 29.33 -18.59 11.79
C LYS A 255 30.58 -17.87 12.37
N ASN A 256 30.79 -16.60 12.10
CA ASN A 256 31.94 -15.85 12.61
C ASN A 256 31.55 -14.52 13.29
N PHE A 257 30.56 -14.54 14.21
CA PHE A 257 30.48 -13.49 15.21
C PHE A 257 31.21 -13.95 16.46
N GLY A 258 32.48 -13.55 16.57
CA GLY A 258 33.24 -13.61 17.82
C GLY A 258 32.41 -12.95 18.92
N ARG A 259 32.39 -13.57 20.09
CA ARG A 259 31.82 -13.09 21.37
C ARG A 259 32.36 -11.70 21.71
N SER A 260 31.78 -10.65 21.17
CA SER A 260 32.12 -9.30 21.54
C SER A 260 30.95 -8.37 21.20
N ASN A 261 30.27 -7.90 22.23
CA ASN A 261 29.19 -6.91 22.26
C ASN A 261 27.88 -7.33 21.59
N SER A 262 26.96 -7.87 22.40
CA SER A 262 25.51 -7.83 22.13
C SER A 262 25.04 -6.36 22.10
N LYS A 263 25.32 -5.63 21.02
CA LYS A 263 24.54 -4.45 20.66
C LYS A 263 23.14 -4.97 20.37
N VAL A 264 22.23 -4.84 21.32
CA VAL A 264 20.81 -5.02 21.12
C VAL A 264 20.45 -4.22 19.87
N MET A 265 20.07 -4.94 18.79
CA MET A 265 19.72 -4.30 17.54
C MET A 265 18.51 -3.41 17.81
N LYS A 266 18.72 -2.10 17.75
CA LYS A 266 17.66 -1.15 18.06
C LYS A 266 16.62 -1.23 16.94
N ILE A 267 15.50 -1.89 17.21
CA ILE A 267 14.36 -1.96 16.32
C ILE A 267 13.76 -0.57 16.22
N GLU A 268 13.78 0.02 15.04
CA GLU A 268 13.20 1.33 14.78
C GLU A 268 11.98 1.18 13.88
N GLY A 269 10.86 1.74 14.32
CA GLY A 269 9.61 1.78 13.60
C GLY A 269 8.63 2.75 14.26
N THR A 270 7.53 3.03 13.59
CA THR A 270 6.49 3.88 14.16
C THR A 270 5.56 3.03 15.01
N ARG A 271 5.49 3.32 16.30
CA ARG A 271 4.59 2.63 17.23
C ARG A 271 3.15 2.70 16.70
N GLY A 272 2.42 1.59 16.85
CA GLY A 272 1.07 1.43 16.31
C GLY A 272 0.99 0.75 14.95
N TYR A 273 2.07 0.81 14.11
CA TYR A 273 2.12 0.14 12.80
C TYR A 273 3.07 -1.06 12.76
N MET A 274 3.86 -1.26 13.81
CA MET A 274 4.85 -2.33 13.87
C MET A 274 4.17 -3.65 14.22
N ALA A 275 4.31 -4.65 13.36
CA ALA A 275 3.82 -6.00 13.61
C ALA A 275 4.50 -6.64 14.84
N PRO A 276 3.80 -7.53 15.59
CA PRO A 276 4.33 -8.14 16.81
C PRO A 276 5.63 -8.91 16.59
N GLU A 277 5.74 -9.70 15.51
CA GLU A 277 6.94 -10.45 15.16
C GLU A 277 8.13 -9.53 14.83
N PHE A 278 7.87 -8.39 14.18
CA PHE A 278 8.90 -7.40 13.92
C PHE A 278 9.39 -6.76 15.23
N GLN A 279 8.48 -6.46 16.17
CA GLN A 279 8.86 -5.93 17.49
C GLN A 279 9.67 -6.92 18.31
N ALA A 280 9.38 -8.22 18.17
CA ALA A 280 10.03 -9.27 18.94
C ALA A 280 11.41 -9.67 18.37
N SER A 281 11.55 -9.76 17.05
CA SER A 281 12.73 -10.33 16.38
C SER A 281 13.49 -9.36 15.48
N GLY A 282 12.85 -8.26 15.07
CA GLY A 282 13.39 -7.38 14.02
C GLY A 282 13.29 -7.95 12.61
N LEU A 283 12.69 -9.13 12.44
CA LEU A 283 12.50 -9.77 11.13
C LEU A 283 11.43 -9.01 10.34
N THR A 284 11.79 -8.58 9.14
CA THR A 284 10.92 -7.84 8.24
C THR A 284 10.42 -8.75 7.13
N THR A 285 9.10 -8.87 6.97
CA THR A 285 8.45 -9.67 5.92
C THR A 285 7.32 -8.89 5.27
N GLN A 286 6.83 -9.35 4.12
CA GLN A 286 5.63 -8.77 3.48
C GLN A 286 4.41 -8.76 4.41
N LYS A 287 4.32 -9.71 5.34
CA LYS A 287 3.26 -9.75 6.37
C LYS A 287 3.32 -8.57 7.35
N CYS A 288 4.50 -7.95 7.51
CA CYS A 288 4.61 -6.69 8.28
C CYS A 288 3.97 -5.52 7.54
N ASP A 289 4.10 -5.45 6.20
CA ASP A 289 3.42 -4.43 5.39
C ASP A 289 1.90 -4.64 5.39
N VAL A 290 1.44 -5.90 5.32
CA VAL A 290 0.01 -6.24 5.46
C VAL A 290 -0.54 -5.77 6.80
N TYR A 291 0.19 -6.03 7.90
CA TYR A 291 -0.19 -5.55 9.24
C TYR A 291 -0.31 -4.02 9.28
N ALA A 292 0.70 -3.33 8.78
CA ALA A 292 0.72 -1.87 8.75
C ALA A 292 -0.43 -1.29 7.88
N PHE A 293 -0.76 -1.95 6.76
CA PHE A 293 -1.91 -1.57 5.94
C PHE A 293 -3.24 -1.84 6.65
N GLY A 294 -3.37 -2.95 7.38
CA GLY A 294 -4.52 -3.21 8.24
C GLY A 294 -4.78 -2.07 9.23
N VAL A 295 -3.73 -1.54 9.86
CA VAL A 295 -3.84 -0.35 10.73
C VAL A 295 -4.36 0.86 9.94
N VAL A 296 -3.85 1.10 8.72
CA VAL A 296 -4.34 2.21 7.87
C VAL A 296 -5.82 2.04 7.51
N ILE A 297 -6.29 0.81 7.24
CA ILE A 297 -7.72 0.52 7.03
C ILE A 297 -8.54 0.96 8.26
N LEU A 298 -8.10 0.59 9.47
CA LEU A 298 -8.78 0.97 10.70
C LEU A 298 -8.79 2.50 10.92
N GLU A 299 -7.70 3.21 10.58
CA GLU A 299 -7.65 4.67 10.59
C GLU A 299 -8.63 5.30 9.57
N LEU A 300 -8.75 4.71 8.36
CA LEU A 300 -9.67 5.19 7.33
C LEU A 300 -11.14 5.04 7.75
N VAL A 301 -11.49 3.97 8.45
CA VAL A 301 -12.86 3.74 8.92
C VAL A 301 -13.19 4.63 10.12
N SER A 302 -12.33 4.67 11.12
CA SER A 302 -12.60 5.35 12.39
C SER A 302 -12.23 6.82 12.42
N GLY A 303 -11.25 7.25 11.59
CA GLY A 303 -10.61 8.57 11.71
C GLY A 303 -9.68 8.69 12.91
N GLU A 304 -9.52 7.64 13.72
CA GLU A 304 -8.65 7.63 14.91
C GLU A 304 -7.18 7.47 14.50
N GLU A 305 -6.27 7.84 15.41
CA GLU A 305 -4.84 7.57 15.26
C GLU A 305 -4.53 6.11 15.56
N ALA A 306 -3.53 5.55 14.86
CA ALA A 306 -3.05 4.19 15.12
C ALA A 306 -2.77 3.91 16.60
N LEU A 307 -2.18 4.90 17.27
CA LEU A 307 -1.87 4.86 18.69
C LEU A 307 -1.85 6.27 19.26
N ARG A 308 -2.61 6.52 20.33
CA ARG A 308 -2.59 7.78 21.07
C ARG A 308 -2.42 7.53 22.56
N TYR A 309 -1.90 8.53 23.26
CA TYR A 309 -1.76 8.54 24.71
C TYR A 309 -2.66 9.65 25.26
N VAL A 310 -3.55 9.28 26.17
CA VAL A 310 -4.46 10.21 26.84
C VAL A 310 -4.12 10.22 28.33
N PHE A 311 -4.04 11.41 28.92
CA PHE A 311 -3.82 11.54 30.35
C PHE A 311 -5.05 11.04 31.10
N ASP A 312 -4.84 10.11 32.04
CA ASP A 312 -5.88 9.56 32.90
C ASP A 312 -5.85 10.32 34.24
N GLU A 313 -6.79 11.22 34.41
CA GLU A 313 -6.90 12.04 35.63
C GLU A 313 -7.14 11.18 36.89
N GLY A 314 -7.81 10.03 36.75
CA GLY A 314 -8.10 9.13 37.87
C GLY A 314 -6.91 8.26 38.30
N GLY A 315 -6.03 7.91 37.35
CA GLY A 315 -4.86 7.06 37.61
C GLY A 315 -3.54 7.80 37.70
N GLY A 316 -3.48 9.10 37.41
CA GLY A 316 -2.27 9.94 37.48
C GLY A 316 -1.21 9.58 36.43
N GLY A 317 -1.59 8.94 35.29
CA GLY A 317 -0.68 8.49 34.26
C GLY A 317 -1.25 8.65 32.85
N TYR A 318 -0.50 8.17 31.83
CA TYR A 318 -0.97 8.14 30.47
C TYR A 318 -1.54 6.76 30.11
N LYS A 319 -2.81 6.73 29.68
CA LYS A 319 -3.45 5.54 29.12
C LYS A 319 -3.13 5.45 27.63
N ARG A 320 -2.66 4.29 27.19
CA ARG A 320 -2.47 3.96 25.79
C ARG A 320 -3.81 3.57 25.18
N ILE A 321 -4.14 4.14 24.02
CA ILE A 321 -5.33 3.79 23.24
C ILE A 321 -4.86 3.37 21.85
N SER A 322 -5.14 2.13 21.47
CA SER A 322 -4.82 1.55 20.17
C SER A 322 -6.07 1.45 19.32
N VAL A 323 -5.99 1.85 18.05
CA VAL A 323 -7.08 1.67 17.08
C VAL A 323 -7.44 0.19 16.89
N ILE A 324 -6.45 -0.72 16.99
CA ILE A 324 -6.67 -2.17 16.87
C ILE A 324 -7.49 -2.69 18.06
N GLU A 325 -7.12 -2.30 19.30
CA GLU A 325 -7.84 -2.70 20.50
C GLU A 325 -9.30 -2.22 20.44
N ARG A 326 -9.48 -0.95 20.04
CA ARG A 326 -10.82 -0.36 19.84
C ARG A 326 -11.63 -1.10 18.77
N ALA A 327 -11.03 -1.43 17.65
CA ALA A 327 -11.67 -2.20 16.58
C ALA A 327 -12.12 -3.60 17.05
N ARG A 328 -11.27 -4.29 17.82
CA ARG A 328 -11.61 -5.60 18.43
C ARG A 328 -12.77 -5.47 19.42
N GLU A 329 -12.78 -4.42 20.26
CA GLU A 329 -13.89 -4.14 21.18
C GLU A 329 -15.22 -3.92 20.44
N VAL A 330 -15.21 -3.10 19.38
CA VAL A 330 -16.39 -2.81 18.55
C VAL A 330 -16.97 -4.09 17.94
N MET A 331 -16.13 -4.98 17.44
CA MET A 331 -16.58 -6.26 16.88
C MET A 331 -17.10 -7.23 17.94
N ALA A 332 -16.48 -7.25 19.13
CA ALA A 332 -16.89 -8.13 20.21
C ALA A 332 -18.27 -7.76 20.79
N VAL A 333 -18.57 -6.47 20.88
CA VAL A 333 -19.86 -5.98 21.40
C VAL A 333 -20.97 -6.10 20.36
N GLY A 334 -20.67 -5.82 19.07
CA GLY A 334 -21.66 -5.84 17.99
C GLY A 334 -22.75 -4.76 18.16
N GLY A 335 -23.96 -5.04 17.67
CA GLY A 335 -25.20 -4.34 18.05
C GLY A 335 -25.23 -2.82 17.82
N GLY A 336 -24.52 -2.31 16.80
CA GLY A 336 -24.53 -0.87 16.49
C GLY A 336 -23.33 -0.10 17.03
N GLU A 337 -22.40 -0.73 17.75
CA GLU A 337 -21.16 -0.09 18.19
C GLU A 337 -20.29 0.37 17.03
N LEU A 338 -20.34 -0.36 15.90
CA LEU A 338 -19.70 0.07 14.66
C LEU A 338 -20.11 1.48 14.26
N ARG A 339 -21.43 1.80 14.27
CA ARG A 339 -21.93 3.14 13.93
C ARG A 339 -21.41 4.22 14.88
N LYS A 340 -21.17 3.89 16.15
CA LYS A 340 -20.60 4.80 17.12
C LYS A 340 -19.10 5.04 16.91
N TRP A 341 -18.39 4.03 16.40
CA TRP A 341 -16.95 4.06 16.21
C TRP A 341 -16.52 4.63 14.85
N VAL A 342 -17.29 4.40 13.79
CA VAL A 342 -17.04 5.00 12.47
C VAL A 342 -16.97 6.53 12.60
N ASP A 343 -16.06 7.13 11.84
CA ASP A 343 -15.79 8.56 11.91
C ASP A 343 -17.02 9.42 11.72
N LYS A 344 -17.42 10.14 12.78
CA LYS A 344 -18.61 11.01 12.83
C LYS A 344 -18.59 12.14 11.80
N ARG A 345 -17.40 12.51 11.31
CA ARG A 345 -17.25 13.56 10.28
C ARG A 345 -17.80 13.10 8.91
N MET A 346 -18.06 11.82 8.70
CA MET A 346 -18.79 11.29 7.56
C MET A 346 -20.32 11.43 7.67
N LYS A 347 -20.85 11.92 8.81
CA LYS A 347 -22.28 12.22 9.02
C LYS A 347 -23.20 11.03 8.71
N ASP A 348 -22.78 9.83 9.12
CA ASP A 348 -23.47 8.55 8.87
C ASP A 348 -23.77 8.25 7.38
N SER A 349 -23.06 8.92 6.45
CA SER A 349 -23.21 8.74 5.01
C SER A 349 -22.24 7.66 4.50
N TYR A 350 -22.52 6.40 4.82
CA TYR A 350 -21.75 5.24 4.40
C TYR A 350 -22.58 3.95 4.44
N PRO A 351 -22.29 2.93 3.62
CA PRO A 351 -22.96 1.63 3.68
C PRO A 351 -22.43 0.82 4.87
N VAL A 352 -23.27 0.61 5.87
CA VAL A 352 -22.88 -0.04 7.15
C VAL A 352 -22.28 -1.41 6.95
N GLU A 353 -22.89 -2.22 6.06
CA GLU A 353 -22.41 -3.57 5.75
C GLU A 353 -21.01 -3.57 5.13
N VAL A 354 -20.70 -2.58 4.28
CA VAL A 354 -19.37 -2.45 3.69
C VAL A 354 -18.37 -1.96 4.73
N ALA A 355 -18.77 -1.03 5.61
CA ALA A 355 -17.93 -0.57 6.70
C ALA A 355 -17.57 -1.70 7.67
N GLU A 356 -18.51 -2.60 7.95
CA GLU A 356 -18.29 -3.81 8.76
C GLU A 356 -17.29 -4.77 8.08
N LYS A 357 -17.48 -5.03 6.79
CA LYS A 357 -16.55 -5.86 6.00
C LYS A 357 -15.14 -5.24 5.95
N MET A 358 -15.03 -3.91 5.85
CA MET A 358 -13.73 -3.21 5.90
C MET A 358 -13.08 -3.32 7.27
N LEU A 359 -13.85 -3.21 8.36
CA LEU A 359 -13.35 -3.41 9.70
C LEU A 359 -12.83 -4.84 9.90
N LEU A 360 -13.60 -5.85 9.46
CA LEU A 360 -13.19 -7.27 9.51
C LEU A 360 -11.89 -7.50 8.74
N LEU A 361 -11.79 -6.97 7.51
CA LEU A 361 -10.57 -7.08 6.70
C LEU A 361 -9.37 -6.42 7.40
N GLY A 362 -9.57 -5.24 7.98
CA GLY A 362 -8.53 -4.57 8.77
C GLY A 362 -8.06 -5.43 9.94
N LEU A 363 -8.99 -6.07 10.66
CA LEU A 363 -8.68 -6.98 11.78
C LEU A 363 -7.96 -8.25 11.33
N GLU A 364 -8.33 -8.84 10.20
CA GLU A 364 -7.60 -9.98 9.61
C GLU A 364 -6.16 -9.60 9.25
N CYS A 365 -5.96 -8.40 8.68
CA CYS A 365 -4.62 -7.90 8.36
C CYS A 365 -3.74 -7.67 9.60
N VAL A 366 -4.32 -7.31 10.75
CA VAL A 366 -3.60 -7.08 12.01
C VAL A 366 -3.66 -8.28 12.96
N ASP A 367 -3.86 -9.50 12.45
CA ASP A 367 -3.73 -10.70 13.26
C ASP A 367 -2.33 -10.78 13.89
N ASP A 368 -2.26 -11.24 15.13
CA ASP A 368 -0.99 -11.34 15.85
C ASP A 368 -0.09 -12.44 15.25
N ASP A 369 -0.70 -13.47 14.63
CA ASP A 369 -0.03 -14.53 13.88
C ASP A 369 0.15 -14.11 12.40
N PRO A 370 1.38 -13.90 11.89
CA PRO A 370 1.62 -13.48 10.52
C PRO A 370 1.09 -14.46 9.47
N GLU A 371 1.03 -15.77 9.79
CA GLU A 371 0.56 -16.79 8.84
C GLU A 371 -0.96 -16.71 8.62
N LYS A 372 -1.71 -16.14 9.56
CA LYS A 372 -3.16 -15.94 9.42
C LYS A 372 -3.50 -14.68 8.62
N ARG A 373 -2.56 -13.75 8.49
CA ARG A 373 -2.79 -12.55 7.68
C ARG A 373 -2.90 -12.93 6.21
N PRO A 374 -3.84 -12.35 5.45
CA PRO A 374 -3.93 -12.55 4.01
C PRO A 374 -2.66 -12.05 3.29
N ASP A 375 -2.43 -12.45 2.04
CA ASP A 375 -1.47 -11.79 1.16
C ASP A 375 -2.09 -10.52 0.53
N MET A 376 -1.25 -9.65 -0.05
CA MET A 376 -1.73 -8.39 -0.61
C MET A 376 -2.61 -8.55 -1.83
N GLY A 377 -2.45 -9.60 -2.65
CA GLY A 377 -3.32 -9.86 -3.78
C GLY A 377 -4.76 -10.17 -3.35
N LEU A 378 -4.92 -10.96 -2.28
CA LEU A 378 -6.24 -11.22 -1.69
C LEU A 378 -6.84 -9.95 -1.06
N VAL A 379 -6.02 -9.18 -0.34
CA VAL A 379 -6.46 -7.91 0.28
C VAL A 379 -6.90 -6.92 -0.78
N ASP A 380 -6.12 -6.73 -1.86
CA ASP A 380 -6.45 -5.85 -2.97
C ASP A 380 -7.76 -6.23 -3.65
N GLY A 381 -7.93 -7.52 -3.98
CA GLY A 381 -9.18 -8.01 -4.58
C GLY A 381 -10.40 -7.76 -3.69
N ARG A 382 -10.26 -7.88 -2.36
CA ARG A 382 -11.35 -7.63 -1.40
C ARG A 382 -11.66 -6.14 -1.27
N VAL A 383 -10.65 -5.28 -1.12
CA VAL A 383 -10.83 -3.83 -1.03
C VAL A 383 -11.46 -3.29 -2.31
N SER A 384 -10.97 -3.70 -3.49
CA SER A 384 -11.51 -3.31 -4.79
C SER A 384 -12.99 -3.68 -4.94
N ARG A 385 -13.39 -4.88 -4.50
CA ARG A 385 -14.80 -5.29 -4.48
C ARG A 385 -15.65 -4.41 -3.56
N LEU A 386 -15.17 -4.15 -2.33
CA LEU A 386 -15.87 -3.29 -1.37
C LEU A 386 -16.01 -1.84 -1.86
N TYR A 387 -15.02 -1.35 -2.62
CA TYR A 387 -15.11 -0.06 -3.29
C TYR A 387 -16.23 -0.03 -4.35
N LEU A 388 -16.35 -1.08 -5.16
CA LEU A 388 -17.44 -1.20 -6.15
C LEU A 388 -18.81 -1.32 -5.46
N GLU A 389 -18.92 -2.10 -4.36
CA GLU A 389 -20.15 -2.17 -3.55
C GLU A 389 -20.52 -0.78 -3.01
N SER A 390 -19.52 0.01 -2.59
CA SER A 390 -19.71 1.38 -2.09
C SER A 390 -20.18 2.34 -3.18
N LYS A 391 -19.64 2.24 -4.40
CA LYS A 391 -20.08 3.02 -5.56
C LYS A 391 -21.54 2.72 -5.90
N ASN A 392 -21.89 1.46 -6.04
CA ASN A 392 -23.25 1.03 -6.31
C ASN A 392 -24.24 1.51 -5.24
N TRP A 393 -23.82 1.53 -3.97
CA TRP A 393 -24.62 2.08 -2.88
C TRP A 393 -24.81 3.61 -3.04
N ALA A 394 -23.74 4.36 -3.33
CA ALA A 394 -23.81 5.80 -3.50
C ALA A 394 -24.70 6.20 -4.68
N GLU A 395 -24.61 5.50 -5.81
CA GLU A 395 -25.47 5.70 -6.97
C GLU A 395 -26.96 5.47 -6.63
N LYS A 396 -27.28 4.41 -5.88
CA LYS A 396 -28.66 4.11 -5.47
C LYS A 396 -29.30 5.19 -4.60
N ILE A 397 -28.49 5.88 -3.78
CA ILE A 397 -28.99 6.97 -2.90
C ILE A 397 -28.76 8.37 -3.47
N GLY A 398 -28.28 8.46 -4.73
CA GLY A 398 -28.08 9.73 -5.43
C GLY A 398 -26.96 10.61 -4.87
N LEU A 399 -25.93 10.02 -4.25
CA LEU A 399 -24.75 10.77 -3.82
C LEU A 399 -23.83 11.05 -5.00
N PRO A 400 -23.18 12.24 -5.05
CA PRO A 400 -22.16 12.52 -6.05
C PRO A 400 -21.01 11.52 -5.94
N THR A 401 -20.65 10.92 -7.07
CA THR A 401 -19.51 9.98 -7.15
C THR A 401 -18.20 10.66 -7.57
N ASP A 402 -18.29 11.89 -8.08
CA ASP A 402 -17.14 12.68 -8.51
C ASP A 402 -16.72 13.67 -7.41
N PHE A 403 -15.44 13.67 -7.07
CA PHE A 403 -14.88 14.52 -6.04
C PHE A 403 -13.93 15.55 -6.62
N SER A 404 -14.26 16.83 -6.46
CA SER A 404 -13.29 17.91 -6.49
C SER A 404 -13.29 18.60 -5.13
N VAL A 405 -12.26 18.36 -4.33
CA VAL A 405 -12.12 18.95 -2.99
C VAL A 405 -10.78 19.66 -2.91
N SER A 406 -10.80 20.90 -2.44
CA SER A 406 -9.58 21.64 -2.13
C SER A 406 -9.00 21.13 -0.80
N LEU A 407 -7.73 20.76 -0.77
CA LEU A 407 -6.98 20.42 0.45
C LEU A 407 -6.60 21.67 1.28
N ALA A 408 -7.00 22.87 0.84
CA ALA A 408 -6.74 24.10 1.59
C ALA A 408 -7.38 24.01 2.98
N PRO A 409 -6.67 24.41 4.03
CA PRO A 409 -7.21 24.44 5.39
C PRO A 409 -8.36 25.44 5.45
N ARG A 410 -9.53 25.00 5.92
CA ARG A 410 -10.68 25.84 6.25
C ARG A 410 -10.78 26.06 7.74
#